data_dd4e17affab5c33ab13277804f940fd7
#
_entry.id   dd4e17affab5c33ab13277804f940fd7
#
_cell.length_a   1.000
_cell.length_b   1.000
_cell.length_c   1.000
_cell.angle_alpha   90.00
_cell.angle_beta   90.00
_cell.angle_gamma   90.00
#
_symmetry.space_group_name_H-M   'P 1'
#
loop_
_entity.id
_entity.type
_entity.pdbx_description
1 polymer ?
#
loop_
_entity_poly.entity_id
_entity_poly.type
_entity_poly.pdbx_seq_one_letter_code
_entity_poly.pdbx_strand_id
1 'polypeptide(L)'
;MSFFDYSNQYDYPIFFEECKVPQQTKIFRELINKYHSYVKYSDVPQRRINYLIYRTSDSKVIGAIGISSCVLAISVRDNYIGWDKETRLKNSNMVANNYRFCLAPDNGIKNVGTMALKLLRIEGGKRWKEKYGDDLVMLETFVQPFRDDSDNKRNGAVYLADNWSMVGKTKGTSIKKAPVSLWQREDSTRGELSRKDPEAAIKKYAVGREHYVVTKSPIKKVFLKPLNKKWKRMLNA
;
A
#
# COMPACT_ATOMS: atom_id res chain seq x y z
N MET A 1 -10.16 27.08 1.24
CA MET A 1 -10.77 26.88 2.56
C MET A 1 -9.90 25.97 3.39
N SER A 2 -9.32 26.56 4.34
CA SER A 2 -8.59 26.16 5.54
C SER A 2 -8.06 24.74 5.61
N PHE A 3 -6.78 24.62 5.40
CA PHE A 3 -5.94 23.59 5.98
C PHE A 3 -6.22 23.54 7.48
N PHE A 4 -6.41 22.36 8.03
CA PHE A 4 -6.50 22.20 9.47
C PHE A 4 -5.23 22.78 10.07
N ASP A 5 -5.38 23.84 10.79
CA ASP A 5 -4.32 24.48 11.54
C ASP A 5 -3.95 23.60 12.73
N TYR A 6 -3.14 22.58 12.45
CA TYR A 6 -2.49 21.77 13.50
C TYR A 6 -1.35 22.54 14.18
N SER A 7 -0.99 23.72 13.65
CA SER A 7 0.06 24.58 14.22
C SER A 7 -0.29 25.07 15.61
N ASN A 8 -1.59 25.15 15.94
CA ASN A 8 -2.06 25.67 17.22
C ASN A 8 -2.37 24.62 18.29
N GLN A 9 -2.31 23.32 18.00
CA GLN A 9 -2.63 22.30 19.00
C GLN A 9 -1.47 21.37 19.35
N TYR A 10 -0.46 21.24 18.46
CA TYR A 10 0.78 20.51 18.73
C TYR A 10 1.88 21.16 17.88
N ASP A 11 3.02 21.39 18.44
CA ASP A 11 4.26 21.78 17.75
C ASP A 11 4.78 20.59 16.90
N TYR A 12 3.96 20.22 15.88
CA TYR A 12 4.26 19.06 15.03
C TYR A 12 5.37 19.44 14.07
N PRO A 13 6.50 18.72 14.09
CA PRO A 13 7.65 19.07 13.27
C PRO A 13 7.46 18.77 11.78
N ILE A 14 6.33 18.18 11.39
CA ILE A 14 5.97 17.84 10.02
C ILE A 14 4.50 18.13 9.72
N PHE A 15 4.19 18.42 8.46
CA PHE A 15 2.82 18.48 7.97
C PHE A 15 2.69 17.82 6.60
N PHE A 16 1.46 17.54 6.18
CA PHE A 16 1.15 16.93 4.89
C PHE A 16 0.54 17.93 3.93
N GLU A 17 0.92 17.81 2.66
CA GLU A 17 0.25 18.48 1.56
C GLU A 17 -0.20 17.45 0.52
N GLU A 18 -1.51 17.39 0.22
CA GLU A 18 -2.05 16.49 -0.81
C GLU A 18 -1.57 16.89 -2.20
N CYS A 19 -1.11 15.92 -2.97
CA CYS A 19 -0.70 16.12 -4.36
C CYS A 19 -1.94 16.34 -5.26
N LYS A 20 -2.35 17.57 -5.44
CA LYS A 20 -3.51 17.97 -6.26
C LYS A 20 -3.13 18.50 -7.63
N VAL A 21 -1.91 19.01 -7.78
CA VAL A 21 -1.44 19.61 -9.04
C VAL A 21 -0.30 18.78 -9.65
N PRO A 22 -0.07 18.88 -10.98
CA PRO A 22 0.97 18.10 -11.68
C PRO A 22 2.37 18.23 -11.07
N GLN A 23 2.74 19.43 -10.62
CA GLN A 23 4.04 19.69 -10.00
C GLN A 23 4.25 18.87 -8.71
N GLN A 24 3.28 18.83 -7.82
CA GLN A 24 3.34 18.04 -6.60
C GLN A 24 3.42 16.54 -6.92
N THR A 25 2.66 16.08 -7.91
CA THR A 25 2.70 14.70 -8.39
C THR A 25 4.07 14.34 -8.96
N LYS A 26 4.73 15.26 -9.66
CA LYS A 26 6.10 15.08 -10.17
C LYS A 26 7.08 14.91 -9.00
N ILE A 27 7.04 15.81 -8.01
CA ILE A 27 7.87 15.73 -6.80
C ILE A 27 7.66 14.40 -6.07
N PHE A 28 6.39 13.99 -5.89
CA PHE A 28 6.05 12.71 -5.28
C PHE A 28 6.72 11.52 -6.00
N ARG A 29 6.64 11.49 -7.34
CA ARG A 29 7.25 10.44 -8.18
C ARG A 29 8.77 10.41 -8.04
N GLU A 30 9.40 11.58 -8.05
CA GLU A 30 10.85 11.73 -7.89
C GLU A 30 11.32 11.22 -6.53
N LEU A 31 10.63 11.57 -5.45
CA LEU A 31 10.93 11.08 -4.10
C LEU A 31 10.80 9.56 -4.00
N ILE A 32 9.72 8.98 -4.54
CA ILE A 32 9.55 7.53 -4.55
C ILE A 32 10.67 6.85 -5.36
N ASN A 33 11.01 7.37 -6.54
CA ASN A 33 12.09 6.80 -7.36
C ASN A 33 13.46 6.91 -6.72
N LYS A 34 13.69 7.95 -5.92
CA LYS A 34 14.97 8.21 -5.25
C LYS A 34 15.11 7.43 -3.94
N TYR A 35 14.07 7.37 -3.12
CA TYR A 35 14.17 6.90 -1.74
C TYR A 35 13.39 5.62 -1.44
N HIS A 36 12.48 5.19 -2.32
CA HIS A 36 11.77 3.94 -2.13
C HIS A 36 12.57 2.78 -2.75
N SER A 37 13.29 2.09 -1.93
CA SER A 37 14.49 1.31 -2.24
C SER A 37 14.34 0.11 -3.20
N TYR A 38 13.13 -0.37 -3.50
CA TYR A 38 12.99 -1.58 -4.35
C TYR A 38 11.82 -1.51 -5.36
N VAL A 39 11.10 -0.41 -5.41
CA VAL A 39 9.99 -0.24 -6.35
C VAL A 39 10.06 1.15 -6.97
N LYS A 40 10.27 1.21 -8.26
CA LYS A 40 10.09 2.46 -9.01
C LYS A 40 8.61 2.83 -9.01
N TYR A 41 8.34 4.12 -9.13
CA TYR A 41 6.97 4.61 -9.21
C TYR A 41 6.24 4.00 -10.40
N SER A 42 5.04 3.53 -10.13
CA SER A 42 4.05 3.19 -11.16
C SER A 42 2.70 3.70 -10.72
N ASP A 43 1.92 4.21 -11.66
CA ASP A 43 0.55 4.61 -11.37
C ASP A 43 -0.29 3.39 -11.00
N VAL A 44 -1.13 3.54 -9.97
CA VAL A 44 -2.17 2.56 -9.63
C VAL A 44 -3.50 3.11 -10.13
N PRO A 45 -4.23 2.38 -10.97
CA PRO A 45 -5.51 2.82 -11.55
C PRO A 45 -6.67 2.70 -10.56
N GLN A 46 -6.44 3.00 -9.30
CA GLN A 46 -7.38 2.81 -8.19
C GLN A 46 -7.59 4.13 -7.45
N ARG A 47 -8.56 4.17 -6.52
CA ARG A 47 -8.70 5.26 -5.57
C ARG A 47 -7.37 5.48 -4.86
N ARG A 48 -6.89 6.73 -4.81
CA ARG A 48 -5.61 7.06 -4.17
C ARG A 48 -5.59 8.49 -3.65
N ILE A 49 -4.81 8.68 -2.61
CA ILE A 49 -4.43 9.99 -2.08
C ILE A 49 -2.92 9.95 -1.81
N ASN A 50 -2.21 10.91 -2.35
CA ASN A 50 -0.77 11.07 -2.19
C ASN A 50 -0.47 12.35 -1.45
N TYR A 51 0.49 12.32 -0.53
CA TYR A 51 0.95 13.47 0.23
C TYR A 51 2.45 13.64 0.09
N LEU A 52 2.88 14.88 -0.04
CA LEU A 52 4.24 15.31 0.29
C LEU A 52 4.32 15.53 1.80
N ILE A 53 5.45 15.16 2.39
CA ILE A 53 5.75 15.38 3.80
C ILE A 53 6.72 16.54 3.90
N TYR A 54 6.30 17.59 4.57
CA TYR A 54 7.10 18.79 4.79
C TYR A 54 7.60 18.85 6.22
N ARG A 55 8.81 19.39 6.39
CA ARG A 55 9.31 19.80 7.69
C ARG A 55 8.77 21.18 8.02
N THR A 56 8.21 21.35 9.23
CA THR A 56 7.50 22.58 9.62
C THR A 56 8.45 23.77 9.72
N SER A 57 9.68 23.58 10.20
CA SER A 57 10.62 24.69 10.49
C SER A 57 11.08 25.47 9.26
N ASP A 58 11.12 24.85 8.09
CA ASP A 58 11.66 25.47 6.86
C ASP A 58 10.85 25.13 5.60
N SER A 59 9.72 24.46 5.75
CA SER A 59 8.85 24.01 4.66
C SER A 59 9.58 23.16 3.60
N LYS A 60 10.69 22.49 3.99
CA LYS A 60 11.42 21.58 3.11
C LYS A 60 10.64 20.27 2.95
N VAL A 61 10.51 19.79 1.72
CA VAL A 61 9.96 18.46 1.45
C VAL A 61 10.97 17.40 1.90
N ILE A 62 10.57 16.56 2.84
CA ILE A 62 11.41 15.52 3.45
C ILE A 62 10.94 14.11 3.18
N GLY A 63 9.84 13.92 2.47
CA GLY A 63 9.34 12.60 2.15
C GLY A 63 8.03 12.61 1.38
N ALA A 64 7.53 11.41 1.15
CA ALA A 64 6.27 11.18 0.46
C ALA A 64 5.55 9.97 1.06
N ILE A 65 4.23 10.05 1.16
CA ILE A 65 3.39 8.95 1.65
C ILE A 65 2.07 8.91 0.86
N GLY A 66 1.59 7.70 0.55
CA GLY A 66 0.36 7.55 -0.21
C GLY A 66 -0.46 6.36 0.24
N ILE A 67 -1.79 6.52 0.15
CA ILE A 67 -2.77 5.44 0.34
C ILE A 67 -3.53 5.19 -0.96
N SER A 68 -3.90 3.94 -1.19
CA SER A 68 -4.75 3.50 -2.30
C SER A 68 -5.80 2.52 -1.81
N SER A 69 -6.73 2.11 -2.68
CA SER A 69 -7.61 0.98 -2.38
C SER A 69 -6.79 -0.23 -1.91
N CYS A 70 -7.39 -1.07 -1.08
CA CYS A 70 -6.75 -2.30 -0.61
C CYS A 70 -6.41 -3.24 -1.78
N VAL A 71 -5.41 -4.08 -1.58
CA VAL A 71 -5.08 -5.13 -2.54
C VAL A 71 -6.11 -6.25 -2.43
N LEU A 72 -6.78 -6.57 -3.54
CA LEU A 72 -7.76 -7.65 -3.55
C LEU A 72 -7.09 -9.02 -3.32
N ALA A 73 -7.81 -9.94 -2.66
CA ALA A 73 -7.44 -11.34 -2.49
C ALA A 73 -6.07 -11.58 -1.81
N ILE A 74 -5.87 -10.98 -0.65
CA ILE A 74 -4.73 -11.25 0.24
C ILE A 74 -5.18 -12.22 1.36
N SER A 75 -4.97 -13.50 1.17
CA SER A 75 -5.50 -14.55 2.05
C SER A 75 -5.12 -14.36 3.53
N VAL A 76 -3.90 -13.94 3.85
CA VAL A 76 -3.46 -13.74 5.23
C VAL A 76 -4.19 -12.57 5.91
N ARG A 77 -4.48 -11.50 5.17
CA ARG A 77 -5.31 -10.39 5.65
C ARG A 77 -6.76 -10.82 5.81
N ASP A 78 -7.31 -11.48 4.78
CA ASP A 78 -8.70 -11.91 4.76
C ASP A 78 -9.00 -12.85 5.93
N ASN A 79 -8.11 -13.83 6.19
CA ASN A 79 -8.21 -14.72 7.35
C ASN A 79 -8.13 -13.96 8.69
N TYR A 80 -7.24 -12.97 8.81
CA TYR A 80 -7.11 -12.18 10.04
C TYR A 80 -8.37 -11.35 10.34
N ILE A 81 -9.00 -10.79 9.31
CA ILE A 81 -10.25 -10.03 9.43
C ILE A 81 -11.45 -10.97 9.63
N GLY A 82 -11.40 -12.16 9.06
CA GLY A 82 -12.52 -13.11 9.00
C GLY A 82 -13.35 -12.97 7.71
N TRP A 83 -12.74 -12.47 6.63
CA TRP A 83 -13.43 -12.26 5.36
C TRP A 83 -13.49 -13.51 4.48
N ASP A 84 -14.65 -13.83 4.02
CA ASP A 84 -14.87 -14.61 2.81
C ASP A 84 -14.78 -13.70 1.55
N LYS A 85 -15.08 -14.26 0.38
CA LYS A 85 -15.01 -13.51 -0.89
C LYS A 85 -16.09 -12.42 -0.97
N GLU A 86 -17.30 -12.71 -0.50
CA GLU A 86 -18.45 -11.81 -0.60
C GLU A 86 -18.28 -10.63 0.35
N THR A 87 -18.02 -10.89 1.63
CA THR A 87 -17.77 -9.87 2.65
C THR A 87 -16.60 -8.97 2.27
N ARG A 88 -15.53 -9.56 1.72
CA ARG A 88 -14.39 -8.78 1.20
C ARG A 88 -14.81 -7.82 0.09
N LEU A 89 -15.56 -8.28 -0.91
CA LEU A 89 -15.99 -7.42 -2.01
C LEU A 89 -16.88 -6.27 -1.52
N LYS A 90 -17.77 -6.54 -0.57
CA LYS A 90 -18.64 -5.55 0.05
C LYS A 90 -17.87 -4.48 0.82
N ASN A 91 -16.90 -4.90 1.64
CA ASN A 91 -16.26 -4.05 2.66
C ASN A 91 -14.83 -3.59 2.30
N SER A 92 -14.31 -3.96 1.12
CA SER A 92 -12.94 -3.62 0.70
C SER A 92 -12.65 -2.12 0.64
N ASN A 93 -13.65 -1.29 0.40
CA ASN A 93 -13.54 0.17 0.37
C ASN A 93 -13.20 0.80 1.74
N MET A 94 -13.49 0.06 2.83
CA MET A 94 -13.18 0.49 4.21
C MET A 94 -11.73 0.20 4.62
N VAL A 95 -10.95 -0.42 3.74
CA VAL A 95 -9.53 -0.72 3.94
C VAL A 95 -8.70 0.00 2.89
N ALA A 96 -7.66 0.72 3.31
CA ALA A 96 -6.72 1.35 2.39
C ALA A 96 -5.31 0.81 2.56
N ASN A 97 -4.60 0.70 1.45
CA ASN A 97 -3.21 0.26 1.40
C ASN A 97 -2.27 1.47 1.45
N ASN A 98 -1.43 1.57 2.48
CA ASN A 98 -0.27 2.46 2.44
C ASN A 98 0.74 1.90 1.43
N TYR A 99 0.53 2.25 0.14
CA TYR A 99 1.23 1.63 -0.98
C TYR A 99 2.59 2.26 -1.27
N ARG A 100 2.84 3.48 -0.77
CA ARG A 100 4.11 4.20 -0.88
C ARG A 100 4.39 4.96 0.40
N PHE A 101 5.62 4.82 0.88
CA PHE A 101 6.15 5.60 1.99
C PHE A 101 7.66 5.69 1.89
N CYS A 102 8.18 6.89 1.82
CA CYS A 102 9.62 7.14 1.89
C CYS A 102 9.91 8.44 2.62
N LEU A 103 11.10 8.50 3.22
CA LEU A 103 11.64 9.67 3.89
C LEU A 103 13.07 9.89 3.38
N ALA A 104 13.46 11.15 3.21
CA ALA A 104 14.83 11.51 2.94
C ALA A 104 15.72 11.12 4.15
N PRO A 105 16.90 10.54 3.95
CA PRO A 105 17.79 10.14 5.05
C PRO A 105 18.18 11.29 5.97
N ASP A 106 18.36 12.47 5.39
CA ASP A 106 18.81 13.71 6.03
C ASP A 106 17.65 14.60 6.53
N ASN A 107 16.52 14.01 6.88
CA ASN A 107 15.35 14.79 7.31
C ASN A 107 15.53 15.51 8.66
N GLY A 108 16.47 15.11 9.49
CA GLY A 108 16.85 15.79 10.74
C GLY A 108 15.85 15.67 11.89
N ILE A 109 14.80 14.85 11.76
CA ILE A 109 13.70 14.72 12.75
C ILE A 109 13.70 13.31 13.34
N LYS A 110 13.85 13.22 14.65
CA LYS A 110 13.73 11.95 15.37
C LYS A 110 12.28 11.42 15.27
N ASN A 111 12.14 10.10 15.07
CA ASN A 111 10.82 9.42 15.00
C ASN A 111 9.88 9.93 13.90
N VAL A 112 10.38 10.63 12.89
CA VAL A 112 9.56 11.18 11.80
C VAL A 112 8.69 10.13 11.10
N GLY A 113 9.16 8.90 11.01
CA GLY A 113 8.40 7.80 10.39
C GLY A 113 7.09 7.48 11.10
N THR A 114 7.13 7.35 12.43
CA THR A 114 5.92 7.09 13.24
C THR A 114 5.02 8.33 13.30
N MET A 115 5.59 9.53 13.30
CA MET A 115 4.82 10.77 13.19
C MET A 115 4.06 10.84 11.87
N ALA A 116 4.71 10.53 10.75
CA ALA A 116 4.07 10.49 9.44
C ALA A 116 2.95 9.43 9.39
N LEU A 117 3.14 8.24 9.95
CA LEU A 117 2.09 7.23 10.04
C LEU A 117 0.92 7.68 10.92
N LYS A 118 1.18 8.41 12.00
CA LYS A 118 0.12 8.99 12.85
C LYS A 118 -0.69 10.04 12.07
N LEU A 119 -0.03 10.96 11.37
CA LEU A 119 -0.71 11.94 10.52
C LEU A 119 -1.51 11.25 9.41
N LEU A 120 -0.98 10.20 8.79
CA LEU A 120 -1.69 9.45 7.76
C LEU A 120 -3.02 8.88 8.26
N ARG A 121 -3.07 8.40 9.51
CA ARG A 121 -4.32 7.88 10.09
C ARG A 121 -5.36 8.98 10.28
N ILE A 122 -4.93 10.18 10.65
CA ILE A 122 -5.83 11.32 10.93
C ILE A 122 -6.25 11.97 9.60
N GLU A 123 -5.29 12.48 8.85
CA GLU A 123 -5.52 13.22 7.60
C GLU A 123 -6.06 12.31 6.48
N GLY A 124 -5.41 11.14 6.32
CA GLY A 124 -5.77 10.18 5.28
C GLY A 124 -7.16 9.61 5.47
N GLY A 125 -7.55 9.28 6.71
CA GLY A 125 -8.89 8.79 7.03
C GLY A 125 -9.97 9.81 6.75
N LYS A 126 -9.77 11.05 7.21
CA LYS A 126 -10.69 12.16 6.95
C LYS A 126 -10.82 12.43 5.44
N ARG A 127 -9.68 12.56 4.76
CA ARG A 127 -9.66 12.89 3.33
C ARG A 127 -10.22 11.78 2.46
N TRP A 128 -10.04 10.51 2.87
CA TRP A 128 -10.64 9.37 2.19
C TRP A 128 -12.17 9.44 2.20
N LYS A 129 -12.75 9.72 3.37
CA LYS A 129 -14.20 9.91 3.51
C LYS A 129 -14.71 11.08 2.67
N GLU A 130 -14.04 12.22 2.73
CA GLU A 130 -14.41 13.40 1.92
C GLU A 130 -14.37 13.13 0.42
N LYS A 131 -13.38 12.37 -0.04
CA LYS A 131 -13.15 12.15 -1.47
C LYS A 131 -13.96 10.99 -2.05
N TYR A 132 -14.20 9.94 -1.25
CA TYR A 132 -14.77 8.68 -1.73
C TYR A 132 -16.05 8.25 -1.02
N GLY A 133 -16.46 8.93 0.05
CA GLY A 133 -17.67 8.64 0.81
C GLY A 133 -17.52 7.52 1.84
N ASP A 134 -16.45 6.72 1.79
CA ASP A 134 -16.28 5.57 2.67
C ASP A 134 -15.45 5.91 3.91
N ASP A 135 -15.84 5.40 5.07
CA ASP A 135 -15.06 5.48 6.30
C ASP A 135 -13.88 4.48 6.25
N LEU A 136 -12.66 4.95 6.46
CA LEU A 136 -11.54 4.05 6.65
C LEU A 136 -11.58 3.42 8.04
N VAL A 137 -11.62 2.10 8.08
CA VAL A 137 -11.64 1.28 9.29
C VAL A 137 -10.28 0.64 9.55
N MET A 138 -9.51 0.40 8.48
CA MET A 138 -8.21 -0.25 8.58
C MET A 138 -7.23 0.25 7.52
N LEU A 139 -5.97 0.33 7.87
CA LEU A 139 -4.86 0.46 6.92
C LEU A 139 -4.12 -0.87 6.79
N GLU A 140 -3.67 -1.19 5.58
CA GLU A 140 -2.76 -2.29 5.29
C GLU A 140 -1.47 -1.79 4.64
N THR A 141 -0.40 -2.55 4.73
CA THR A 141 0.82 -2.34 3.95
C THR A 141 1.58 -3.64 3.71
N PHE A 142 2.40 -3.66 2.66
CA PHE A 142 3.17 -4.82 2.23
C PHE A 142 4.66 -4.48 2.19
N VAL A 143 5.42 -5.01 3.12
CA VAL A 143 6.85 -4.76 3.24
C VAL A 143 7.65 -5.93 2.69
N GLN A 144 8.44 -5.68 1.65
CA GLN A 144 9.44 -6.63 1.17
C GLN A 144 10.69 -6.50 2.05
N PRO A 145 11.08 -7.54 2.82
CA PRO A 145 12.33 -7.52 3.56
C PRO A 145 13.52 -7.50 2.60
N PHE A 146 14.47 -6.62 2.83
CA PHE A 146 15.74 -6.56 2.12
C PHE A 146 16.82 -5.97 3.02
N ARG A 147 18.08 -6.09 2.60
CA ARG A 147 19.21 -5.34 3.16
C ARG A 147 19.60 -4.25 2.18
N ASP A 148 19.90 -3.08 2.67
CA ASP A 148 20.45 -2.00 1.84
C ASP A 148 21.98 -2.14 1.70
N ASP A 149 22.57 -1.28 0.89
CA ASP A 149 24.01 -1.29 0.60
C ASP A 149 24.89 -1.09 1.87
N SER A 150 24.31 -0.56 2.95
CA SER A 150 24.95 -0.43 4.27
C SER A 150 24.65 -1.62 5.19
N ASP A 151 24.16 -2.73 4.66
CA ASP A 151 23.73 -3.94 5.37
C ASP A 151 22.58 -3.72 6.40
N ASN A 152 21.90 -2.56 6.35
CA ASN A 152 20.78 -2.30 7.22
C ASN A 152 19.55 -3.09 6.79
N LYS A 153 19.00 -3.84 7.72
CA LYS A 153 17.83 -4.67 7.48
C LYS A 153 16.55 -3.82 7.41
N ARG A 154 16.00 -3.66 6.22
CA ARG A 154 14.68 -3.06 5.98
C ARG A 154 13.60 -4.12 6.10
N ASN A 155 12.80 -4.08 7.14
CA ASN A 155 11.84 -5.16 7.46
C ASN A 155 10.50 -4.67 8.00
N GLY A 156 10.22 -3.37 7.92
CA GLY A 156 8.98 -2.77 8.40
C GLY A 156 9.03 -2.31 9.86
N ALA A 157 10.22 -2.07 10.43
CA ALA A 157 10.38 -1.62 11.81
C ALA A 157 9.55 -0.37 12.15
N VAL A 158 9.41 0.59 11.21
CA VAL A 158 8.60 1.80 11.41
C VAL A 158 7.13 1.48 11.67
N TYR A 159 6.58 0.45 11.03
CA TYR A 159 5.20 0.01 11.26
C TYR A 159 5.05 -0.67 12.63
N LEU A 160 6.02 -1.49 13.03
CA LEU A 160 6.04 -2.07 14.38
C LEU A 160 6.12 -0.98 15.46
N ALA A 161 6.99 0.02 15.25
CA ALA A 161 7.13 1.16 16.16
C ALA A 161 5.85 2.02 16.26
N ASP A 162 5.00 2.01 15.23
CA ASP A 162 3.67 2.64 15.23
C ASP A 162 2.55 1.65 15.63
N ASN A 163 2.89 0.51 16.24
CA ASN A 163 1.95 -0.52 16.71
C ASN A 163 1.05 -1.08 15.60
N TRP A 164 1.58 -1.33 14.40
CA TRP A 164 0.91 -2.13 13.39
C TRP A 164 1.12 -3.63 13.69
N SER A 165 0.10 -4.43 13.46
CA SER A 165 0.18 -5.88 13.63
C SER A 165 0.74 -6.54 12.37
N MET A 166 1.85 -7.26 12.47
CA MET A 166 2.35 -8.13 11.40
C MET A 166 1.53 -9.43 11.41
N VAL A 167 0.64 -9.60 10.43
CA VAL A 167 -0.35 -10.70 10.41
C VAL A 167 0.09 -11.90 9.59
N GLY A 168 1.20 -11.79 8.87
CA GLY A 168 1.77 -12.90 8.10
C GLY A 168 2.52 -12.44 6.86
N LYS A 169 2.61 -13.32 5.86
CA LYS A 169 3.36 -13.08 4.62
C LYS A 169 2.49 -13.39 3.40
N THR A 170 2.74 -12.71 2.28
CA THR A 170 2.13 -13.04 0.99
C THR A 170 2.66 -14.37 0.46
N LYS A 171 1.92 -15.00 -0.45
CA LYS A 171 2.32 -16.29 -1.07
C LYS A 171 3.50 -16.18 -2.03
N GLY A 172 3.99 -14.98 -2.35
CA GLY A 172 5.07 -14.79 -3.33
C GLY A 172 4.63 -15.03 -4.77
N THR A 173 3.35 -14.84 -5.07
CA THR A 173 2.80 -14.96 -6.42
C THR A 173 2.03 -13.71 -6.80
N SER A 174 2.03 -13.37 -8.08
CA SER A 174 1.18 -12.31 -8.61
C SER A 174 0.55 -12.74 -9.94
N ILE A 175 -0.63 -12.23 -10.22
CA ILE A 175 -1.36 -12.50 -11.46
C ILE A 175 -1.20 -11.29 -12.36
N LYS A 176 -0.72 -11.51 -13.59
CA LYS A 176 -0.56 -10.48 -14.61
C LYS A 176 -1.35 -10.85 -15.84
N LYS A 177 -1.94 -9.86 -16.51
CA LYS A 177 -2.46 -10.04 -17.85
C LYS A 177 -1.32 -10.40 -18.80
N ALA A 178 -1.53 -11.38 -19.66
CA ALA A 178 -0.54 -11.81 -20.63
C ALA A 178 -1.21 -12.38 -21.88
N PRO A 179 -0.62 -12.18 -23.07
CA PRO A 179 -1.06 -12.87 -24.27
C PRO A 179 -0.92 -14.39 -24.13
N VAL A 180 -1.72 -15.15 -24.87
CA VAL A 180 -1.74 -16.63 -24.83
C VAL A 180 -0.37 -17.22 -25.08
N SER A 181 0.44 -16.62 -25.95
CA SER A 181 1.82 -17.03 -26.24
C SER A 181 2.75 -17.11 -25.02
N LEU A 182 2.44 -16.37 -23.96
CA LEU A 182 3.21 -16.40 -22.71
C LEU A 182 2.80 -17.53 -21.75
N TRP A 183 1.79 -18.32 -22.06
CA TRP A 183 1.35 -19.44 -21.26
C TRP A 183 2.39 -20.58 -21.20
N GLN A 184 3.26 -20.63 -22.15
CA GLN A 184 4.28 -21.68 -22.30
C GLN A 184 5.63 -21.34 -21.63
N ARG A 185 5.72 -20.21 -20.91
CA ARG A 185 6.94 -19.85 -20.20
C ARG A 185 7.20 -20.82 -19.04
N GLU A 186 8.42 -21.32 -18.98
CA GLU A 186 8.85 -22.30 -17.97
C GLU A 186 8.80 -21.78 -16.54
N ASP A 187 8.97 -20.49 -16.36
CA ASP A 187 9.02 -19.80 -15.06
C ASP A 187 7.65 -19.48 -14.46
N SER A 188 6.54 -19.87 -15.13
CA SER A 188 5.19 -19.59 -14.65
C SER A 188 4.42 -20.88 -14.33
N THR A 189 3.77 -20.90 -13.16
CA THR A 189 2.82 -21.98 -12.75
C THR A 189 1.71 -22.19 -13.77
N ARG A 190 1.35 -21.17 -14.51
CA ARG A 190 0.36 -21.25 -15.57
C ARG A 190 0.92 -21.88 -16.83
N GLY A 191 2.16 -21.56 -17.19
CA GLY A 191 2.84 -22.20 -18.30
C GLY A 191 2.97 -23.71 -18.07
N GLU A 192 3.27 -24.13 -16.84
CA GLU A 192 3.31 -25.53 -16.45
C GLU A 192 1.94 -26.21 -16.60
N LEU A 193 0.86 -25.60 -16.06
CA LEU A 193 -0.50 -26.12 -16.22
C LEU A 193 -0.94 -26.15 -17.67
N SER A 194 -0.61 -25.10 -18.45
CA SER A 194 -0.96 -25.03 -19.87
C SER A 194 -0.27 -26.12 -20.71
N ARG A 195 0.94 -26.54 -20.35
CA ARG A 195 1.63 -27.66 -21.01
C ARG A 195 1.03 -29.01 -20.63
N LYS A 196 0.64 -29.18 -19.37
CA LYS A 196 0.09 -30.45 -18.83
C LYS A 196 -1.39 -30.62 -19.18
N ASP A 197 -2.15 -29.54 -19.06
CA ASP A 197 -3.59 -29.52 -19.29
C ASP A 197 -4.03 -28.13 -19.80
N PRO A 198 -4.03 -27.91 -21.14
CA PRO A 198 -4.40 -26.65 -21.76
C PRO A 198 -5.84 -26.23 -21.44
N GLU A 199 -6.77 -27.17 -21.39
CA GLU A 199 -8.21 -26.87 -21.14
C GLU A 199 -8.43 -26.40 -19.71
N ALA A 200 -7.81 -27.09 -18.73
CA ALA A 200 -7.86 -26.66 -17.34
C ALA A 200 -7.19 -25.29 -17.15
N ALA A 201 -6.10 -25.00 -17.87
CA ALA A 201 -5.45 -23.71 -17.84
C ALA A 201 -6.37 -22.60 -18.38
N ILE A 202 -7.06 -22.83 -19.49
CA ILE A 202 -8.04 -21.90 -20.09
C ILE A 202 -9.18 -21.69 -19.10
N LYS A 203 -9.81 -22.74 -18.62
CA LYS A 203 -10.94 -22.66 -17.67
C LYS A 203 -10.59 -21.90 -16.39
N LYS A 204 -9.38 -22.07 -15.89
CA LYS A 204 -8.92 -21.48 -14.63
C LYS A 204 -8.48 -20.03 -14.76
N TYR A 205 -7.88 -19.65 -15.88
CA TYR A 205 -7.17 -18.37 -16.01
C TYR A 205 -7.64 -17.48 -17.17
N ALA A 206 -8.49 -17.96 -18.06
CA ALA A 206 -9.06 -17.14 -19.13
C ALA A 206 -10.27 -16.33 -18.65
N VAL A 207 -10.33 -15.08 -19.10
CA VAL A 207 -11.50 -14.21 -18.91
C VAL A 207 -11.78 -13.57 -20.27
N GLY A 208 -12.77 -14.08 -20.98
CA GLY A 208 -13.05 -13.65 -22.34
C GLY A 208 -11.87 -13.94 -23.28
N ARG A 209 -11.37 -12.90 -23.98
CA ARG A 209 -10.18 -12.98 -24.84
C ARG A 209 -8.86 -12.66 -24.13
N GLU A 210 -8.94 -12.30 -22.85
CA GLU A 210 -7.78 -11.95 -22.03
C GLU A 210 -7.36 -13.12 -21.13
N HIS A 211 -6.07 -13.31 -21.04
CA HIS A 211 -5.48 -14.38 -20.23
C HIS A 211 -4.60 -13.82 -19.14
N TYR A 212 -4.47 -14.56 -18.04
CA TYR A 212 -3.66 -14.18 -16.90
C TYR A 212 -2.54 -15.20 -16.65
N VAL A 213 -1.36 -14.69 -16.39
CA VAL A 213 -0.19 -15.51 -16.01
C VAL A 213 0.09 -15.32 -14.53
N VAL A 214 0.24 -16.44 -13.81
CA VAL A 214 0.76 -16.44 -12.45
C VAL A 214 2.28 -16.35 -12.51
N THR A 215 2.85 -15.31 -11.94
CA THR A 215 4.31 -15.09 -11.91
C THR A 215 4.82 -15.12 -10.48
N LYS A 216 6.09 -15.49 -10.29
CA LYS A 216 6.77 -15.33 -8.99
C LYS A 216 6.87 -13.84 -8.66
N SER A 217 6.70 -13.50 -7.40
CA SER A 217 6.91 -12.17 -6.85
C SER A 217 7.57 -12.28 -5.47
N PRO A 218 8.29 -11.25 -5.02
CA PRO A 218 8.88 -11.29 -3.68
C PRO A 218 7.82 -11.52 -2.60
N ILE A 219 8.18 -12.36 -1.62
CA ILE A 219 7.36 -12.57 -0.42
C ILE A 219 7.41 -11.30 0.42
N LYS A 220 6.27 -10.75 0.78
CA LYS A 220 6.14 -9.52 1.58
C LYS A 220 5.51 -9.82 2.93
N LYS A 221 5.98 -9.14 3.98
CA LYS A 221 5.28 -9.09 5.26
C LYS A 221 4.02 -8.24 5.12
N VAL A 222 2.92 -8.69 5.71
CA VAL A 222 1.64 -7.96 5.70
C VAL A 222 1.42 -7.37 7.07
N PHE A 223 1.26 -6.05 7.11
CA PHE A 223 0.97 -5.30 8.33
C PHE A 223 -0.41 -4.68 8.22
N LEU A 224 -1.14 -4.72 9.32
CA LEU A 224 -2.47 -4.13 9.46
C LEU A 224 -2.52 -3.16 10.63
N LYS A 225 -3.25 -2.07 10.46
CA LYS A 225 -3.50 -1.07 11.51
C LYS A 225 -4.99 -0.75 11.57
N PRO A 226 -5.72 -1.28 12.54
CA PRO A 226 -7.08 -0.85 12.82
C PRO A 226 -7.12 0.63 13.21
N LEU A 227 -8.08 1.36 12.66
CA LEU A 227 -8.33 2.78 12.95
C LEU A 227 -9.48 2.95 13.96
N ASN A 228 -10.25 1.90 14.18
CA ASN A 228 -11.39 1.90 15.09
C ASN A 228 -11.35 0.65 16.00
N LYS A 229 -11.69 0.79 17.27
CA LYS A 229 -11.74 -0.34 18.22
C LYS A 229 -12.78 -1.40 17.84
N LYS A 230 -13.85 -1.01 17.12
CA LYS A 230 -14.92 -1.90 16.65
C LYS A 230 -14.67 -2.44 15.24
N TRP A 231 -13.43 -2.40 14.74
CA TRP A 231 -13.08 -2.71 13.36
C TRP A 231 -13.57 -4.08 12.88
N LYS A 232 -13.48 -5.12 13.73
CA LYS A 232 -13.97 -6.47 13.36
C LYS A 232 -15.46 -6.46 13.03
N ARG A 233 -16.29 -5.81 13.86
CA ARG A 233 -17.72 -5.70 13.59
C ARG A 233 -17.99 -4.88 12.34
N MET A 234 -17.29 -3.79 12.15
CA MET A 234 -17.48 -2.89 11.00
C MET A 234 -17.10 -3.56 9.69
N LEU A 235 -16.00 -4.33 9.66
CA LEU A 235 -15.52 -5.01 8.45
C LEU A 235 -16.27 -6.31 8.14
N ASN A 236 -17.09 -6.83 9.05
CA ASN A 236 -17.88 -8.05 8.85
C ASN A 236 -19.40 -7.81 8.92
N ALA A 237 -19.82 -6.54 8.81
CA ALA A 237 -21.22 -6.16 8.77
C ALA A 237 -21.85 -6.36 7.39
#